data_2390a162c7821ee66440b69b4bc97275
#
_entry.id   2390a162c7821ee66440b69b4bc97275
#
_cell.length_a   1.000
_cell.length_b   1.000
_cell.length_c   1.000
_cell.angle_alpha   90.00
_cell.angle_beta   90.00
_cell.angle_gamma   90.00
#
_symmetry.space_group_name_H-M   'P 1'
#
loop_
_entity.id
_entity.type
_entity.pdbx_description
1 polymer ?
#
loop_
_entity_poly.entity_id
_entity_poly.type
_entity_poly.pdbx_seq_one_letter_code
_entity_poly.pdbx_strand_id
1 'polypeptide(L)'
;TFPSEGEVEVAGYIIKPEEKDGKPFDAKYVLYQGKEYRLDARSTLDGGVLGGGITSFYDFSPTKNVISMILVSLFLFWIFRRAAKAYNKNPGSAPKGLQGLLEPVFTFIRDEVAIPFIGKDKYYKYLPLLLSIFFFILGLNLFGQIPFLGGTNVTGNLAVTMVLALIVFIVVNINGKKDYWQHIFWMPNVPVFVKPLLAAVEIMGLFIKPLTLMLRLAGNISAGHIAIVSFIGLIFIFGNAGASLGGGLIGTAMAIPLTLFMMSIELIVAFVQAFVFTLLAASYIGAAIEEHHHAEEHH
;
A
#
# COMPACT_ATOMS: atom_id res chain seq x y z
N THR A 1 14.89 6.85 -29.57
CA THR A 1 15.07 8.30 -29.50
C THR A 1 14.56 8.90 -30.80
N PHE A 2 13.44 9.58 -30.75
CA PHE A 2 12.94 10.32 -31.90
C PHE A 2 13.75 11.60 -32.06
N PRO A 3 14.08 12.02 -33.30
CA PRO A 3 14.79 13.27 -33.51
C PRO A 3 13.97 14.44 -32.98
N SER A 4 14.64 15.38 -32.34
CA SER A 4 14.02 16.57 -31.71
C SER A 4 13.63 17.67 -32.71
N GLU A 5 14.01 17.56 -33.97
CA GLU A 5 13.77 18.58 -34.99
C GLU A 5 13.36 17.93 -36.32
N GLY A 6 12.24 18.38 -36.88
CA GLY A 6 11.79 18.05 -38.21
C GLY A 6 10.70 16.98 -38.31
N GLU A 7 10.07 16.90 -39.49
CA GLU A 7 9.12 15.85 -39.83
C GLU A 7 9.87 14.53 -40.11
N VAL A 8 9.48 13.45 -39.47
CA VAL A 8 10.06 12.12 -39.69
C VAL A 8 8.98 11.18 -40.20
N GLU A 9 9.17 10.64 -41.36
CA GLU A 9 8.29 9.59 -41.93
C GLU A 9 8.79 8.21 -41.52
N VAL A 10 7.95 7.47 -40.77
CA VAL A 10 8.21 6.09 -40.40
C VAL A 10 7.04 5.23 -40.81
N ALA A 11 7.25 4.29 -41.69
CA ALA A 11 6.22 3.35 -42.19
C ALA A 11 4.92 4.03 -42.65
N GLY A 12 5.03 5.17 -43.37
CA GLY A 12 3.88 5.93 -43.88
C GLY A 12 3.21 6.86 -42.88
N TYR A 13 3.79 7.04 -41.70
CA TYR A 13 3.34 7.98 -40.70
C TYR A 13 4.30 9.18 -40.63
N ILE A 14 3.77 10.40 -40.70
CA ILE A 14 4.54 11.62 -40.56
C ILE A 14 4.39 12.09 -39.11
N ILE A 15 5.51 12.16 -38.40
CA ILE A 15 5.54 12.61 -37.00
C ILE A 15 5.97 14.09 -36.98
N LYS A 16 5.11 14.99 -36.51
CA LYS A 16 5.38 16.43 -36.39
C LYS A 16 5.49 16.83 -34.93
N PRO A 17 6.49 17.63 -34.53
CA PRO A 17 6.49 18.29 -33.24
C PRO A 17 5.41 19.39 -33.21
N GLU A 18 4.70 19.55 -32.11
CA GLU A 18 3.77 20.66 -31.90
C GLU A 18 4.47 21.86 -31.25
N GLU A 19 4.22 23.05 -31.75
CA GLU A 19 4.54 24.30 -31.07
C GLU A 19 3.30 24.85 -30.39
N LYS A 20 3.35 25.03 -29.06
CA LYS A 20 2.34 25.73 -28.29
C LYS A 20 2.97 26.95 -27.65
N ASP A 21 2.41 28.15 -27.96
CA ASP A 21 2.89 29.44 -27.44
C ASP A 21 4.37 29.73 -27.75
N GLY A 22 4.87 29.34 -28.94
CA GLY A 22 6.25 29.58 -29.37
C GLY A 22 7.31 28.76 -28.61
N LYS A 23 6.90 27.69 -27.89
CA LYS A 23 7.81 26.74 -27.27
C LYS A 23 7.52 25.34 -27.80
N PRO A 24 8.56 24.54 -28.09
CA PRO A 24 8.35 23.15 -28.49
C PRO A 24 7.61 22.39 -27.38
N PHE A 25 6.45 21.85 -27.70
CA PHE A 25 5.66 21.03 -26.80
C PHE A 25 5.90 19.54 -27.08
N ASP A 26 6.07 18.73 -26.06
CA ASP A 26 6.38 17.29 -26.19
C ASP A 26 5.24 16.44 -26.76
N ALA A 27 4.13 17.04 -27.19
CA ALA A 27 3.05 16.32 -27.83
C ALA A 27 3.42 16.01 -29.30
N LYS A 28 3.48 14.73 -29.63
CA LYS A 28 3.75 14.24 -30.99
C LYS A 28 2.45 13.89 -31.68
N TYR A 29 2.27 14.38 -32.89
CA TYR A 29 1.16 13.99 -33.75
C TYR A 29 1.63 12.98 -34.81
N VAL A 30 0.77 12.03 -35.14
CA VAL A 30 0.95 11.13 -36.28
C VAL A 30 -0.09 11.50 -37.31
N LEU A 31 0.35 11.84 -38.52
CA LEU A 31 -0.51 12.00 -39.68
C LEU A 31 -0.72 10.62 -40.32
N TYR A 32 -1.96 10.14 -40.35
CA TYR A 32 -2.33 8.94 -41.04
C TYR A 32 -3.54 9.19 -41.95
N GLN A 33 -3.38 8.92 -43.24
CA GLN A 33 -4.41 9.15 -44.28
C GLN A 33 -5.00 10.58 -44.25
N GLY A 34 -4.16 11.60 -44.00
CA GLY A 34 -4.58 13.01 -43.96
C GLY A 34 -5.31 13.42 -42.72
N LYS A 35 -5.39 12.57 -41.70
CA LYS A 35 -5.90 12.90 -40.35
C LYS A 35 -4.78 12.95 -39.33
N GLU A 36 -4.79 13.99 -38.51
CA GLU A 36 -3.84 14.13 -37.41
C GLU A 36 -4.31 13.35 -36.17
N TYR A 37 -3.45 12.47 -35.66
CA TYR A 37 -3.67 11.72 -34.43
C TYR A 37 -2.62 12.14 -33.42
N ARG A 38 -3.05 12.66 -32.29
CA ARG A 38 -2.15 13.02 -31.18
C ARG A 38 -1.67 11.75 -30.50
N LEU A 39 -0.33 11.59 -30.40
CA LEU A 39 0.28 10.52 -29.63
C LEU A 39 0.44 10.99 -28.19
N ASP A 40 -0.45 10.57 -27.33
CA ASP A 40 -0.31 10.80 -25.91
C ASP A 40 0.50 9.68 -25.26
N ALA A 41 1.58 10.02 -24.55
CA ALA A 41 2.47 9.06 -23.94
C ALA A 41 1.82 8.26 -22.77
N ARG A 42 0.61 8.64 -22.38
CA ARG A 42 -0.17 8.00 -21.31
C ARG A 42 -1.62 7.85 -21.74
N SER A 43 -1.84 6.87 -22.52
CA SER A 43 -3.01 6.51 -23.31
C SER A 43 -4.37 6.34 -22.62
N THR A 44 -4.67 6.88 -21.50
CA THR A 44 -5.95 6.54 -20.86
C THR A 44 -6.90 7.68 -20.64
N LEU A 45 -6.40 8.88 -20.58
CA LEU A 45 -7.24 10.06 -20.38
C LEU A 45 -6.51 11.26 -21.01
N ASP A 46 -7.02 11.82 -22.09
CA ASP A 46 -6.49 13.03 -22.76
C ASP A 46 -6.54 14.26 -21.89
N GLY A 47 -5.85 14.25 -20.74
CA GLY A 47 -5.77 15.37 -19.83
C GLY A 47 -7.10 15.86 -19.22
N GLY A 48 -8.21 15.25 -19.55
CA GLY A 48 -9.52 15.52 -18.97
C GLY A 48 -9.94 14.49 -17.93
N VAL A 49 -10.62 14.91 -16.88
CA VAL A 49 -11.13 14.02 -15.82
C VAL A 49 -12.09 12.92 -16.36
N LEU A 50 -12.64 13.13 -17.56
CA LEU A 50 -13.60 12.23 -18.21
C LEU A 50 -13.17 11.77 -19.61
N GLY A 51 -11.91 12.00 -20.02
CA GLY A 51 -11.40 11.63 -21.34
C GLY A 51 -12.17 12.31 -22.48
N GLY A 52 -11.51 12.99 -23.36
CA GLY A 52 -12.20 13.75 -24.39
C GLY A 52 -11.55 13.80 -25.77
N GLY A 53 -10.52 13.00 -26.03
CA GLY A 53 -9.84 12.97 -27.30
C GLY A 53 -10.33 11.88 -28.25
N ILE A 54 -10.03 12.03 -29.55
CA ILE A 54 -10.41 11.09 -30.61
C ILE A 54 -9.74 9.72 -30.43
N THR A 55 -8.67 9.65 -29.63
CA THR A 55 -7.90 8.44 -29.32
C THR A 55 -8.08 7.96 -27.89
N SER A 56 -8.95 8.59 -27.08
CA SER A 56 -9.17 8.16 -25.71
C SER A 56 -9.95 6.85 -25.68
N PHE A 57 -9.34 5.85 -25.11
CA PHE A 57 -9.99 4.60 -24.77
C PHE A 57 -9.77 4.29 -23.31
N TYR A 58 -10.73 3.64 -22.69
CA TYR A 58 -10.55 3.15 -21.32
C TYR A 58 -9.65 1.92 -21.36
N ASP A 59 -8.47 2.05 -20.81
CA ASP A 59 -7.55 0.94 -20.66
C ASP A 59 -7.93 0.12 -19.41
N PHE A 60 -8.56 -1.01 -19.65
CA PHE A 60 -8.89 -1.99 -18.61
C PHE A 60 -7.80 -3.04 -18.43
N SER A 61 -6.63 -2.85 -19.00
CA SER A 61 -5.52 -3.79 -18.85
C SER A 61 -5.12 -3.94 -17.39
N PRO A 62 -5.16 -5.17 -16.83
CA PRO A 62 -4.78 -5.37 -15.46
C PRO A 62 -3.29 -5.07 -15.29
N THR A 63 -2.97 -4.07 -14.50
CA THR A 63 -1.59 -3.76 -14.17
C THR A 63 -0.98 -4.90 -13.35
N LYS A 64 0.35 -5.02 -13.39
CA LYS A 64 1.13 -5.97 -12.60
C LYS A 64 0.73 -5.96 -11.11
N ASN A 65 0.49 -4.78 -10.54
CA ASN A 65 0.08 -4.64 -9.15
C ASN A 65 -1.33 -5.22 -8.90
N VAL A 66 -2.27 -5.01 -9.81
CA VAL A 66 -3.64 -5.55 -9.71
C VAL A 66 -3.63 -7.07 -9.78
N ILE A 67 -2.85 -7.65 -10.70
CA ILE A 67 -2.70 -9.11 -10.81
C ILE A 67 -2.13 -9.68 -9.51
N SER A 68 -1.09 -9.05 -8.95
CA SER A 68 -0.48 -9.48 -7.68
C SER A 68 -1.46 -9.40 -6.51
N MET A 69 -2.26 -8.34 -6.42
CA MET A 69 -3.32 -8.21 -5.41
C MET A 69 -4.35 -9.34 -5.51
N ILE A 70 -4.81 -9.65 -6.73
CA ILE A 70 -5.77 -10.73 -6.96
C ILE A 70 -5.16 -12.08 -6.59
N LEU A 71 -3.93 -12.37 -7.01
CA LEU A 71 -3.24 -13.62 -6.71
C LEU A 71 -3.06 -13.82 -5.20
N VAL A 72 -2.59 -12.79 -4.49
CA VAL A 72 -2.42 -12.84 -3.03
C VAL A 72 -3.76 -13.03 -2.34
N SER A 73 -4.81 -12.32 -2.76
CA SER A 73 -6.16 -12.45 -2.18
C SER A 73 -6.71 -13.87 -2.37
N LEU A 74 -6.59 -14.44 -3.57
CA LEU A 74 -7.02 -15.82 -3.86
C LEU A 74 -6.21 -16.83 -3.07
N PHE A 75 -4.91 -16.63 -2.94
CA PHE A 75 -4.01 -17.50 -2.17
C PHE A 75 -4.37 -17.48 -0.67
N LEU A 76 -4.60 -16.31 -0.10
CA LEU A 76 -5.05 -16.16 1.28
C LEU A 76 -6.43 -16.81 1.49
N PHE A 77 -7.37 -16.54 0.59
CA PHE A 77 -8.68 -17.18 0.66
C PHE A 77 -8.59 -18.71 0.62
N TRP A 78 -7.75 -19.26 -0.24
CA TRP A 78 -7.51 -20.71 -0.32
C TRP A 78 -6.89 -21.26 0.97
N ILE A 79 -5.87 -20.60 1.53
CA ILE A 79 -5.22 -20.97 2.78
C ILE A 79 -6.22 -20.99 3.94
N PHE A 80 -6.96 -19.89 4.13
CA PHE A 80 -7.93 -19.80 5.23
C PHE A 80 -9.08 -20.79 5.08
N ARG A 81 -9.58 -20.97 3.87
CA ARG A 81 -10.62 -21.98 3.60
C ARG A 81 -10.12 -23.40 3.90
N ARG A 82 -8.87 -23.71 3.56
CA ARG A 82 -8.25 -25.02 3.87
C ARG A 82 -8.05 -25.21 5.37
N ALA A 83 -7.57 -24.20 6.06
CA ALA A 83 -7.42 -24.21 7.52
C ALA A 83 -8.79 -24.39 8.22
N ALA A 84 -9.81 -23.62 7.83
CA ALA A 84 -11.15 -23.73 8.39
C ALA A 84 -11.77 -25.12 8.19
N LYS A 85 -11.60 -25.73 7.00
CA LYS A 85 -12.06 -27.10 6.75
C LYS A 85 -11.37 -28.13 7.66
N ALA A 86 -10.08 -27.92 7.96
CA ALA A 86 -9.33 -28.85 8.81
C ALA A 86 -9.80 -28.77 10.27
N TYR A 87 -10.17 -27.57 10.78
CA TYR A 87 -10.79 -27.42 12.11
C TYR A 87 -12.16 -28.11 12.19
N ASN A 88 -12.98 -27.96 11.14
CA ASN A 88 -14.31 -28.60 11.12
C ASN A 88 -14.24 -30.12 11.03
N LYS A 89 -13.17 -30.67 10.41
CA LYS A 89 -13.02 -32.12 10.25
C LYS A 89 -12.55 -32.82 11.55
N ASN A 90 -11.70 -32.17 12.33
CA ASN A 90 -11.08 -32.75 13.54
C ASN A 90 -11.19 -31.73 14.71
N PRO A 91 -12.38 -31.48 15.26
CA PRO A 91 -12.56 -30.59 16.39
C PRO A 91 -11.82 -31.15 17.62
N GLY A 92 -11.03 -30.28 18.28
CA GLY A 92 -10.27 -30.64 19.49
C GLY A 92 -8.93 -31.37 19.27
N SER A 93 -8.52 -31.58 18.02
CA SER A 93 -7.18 -32.13 17.74
C SER A 93 -6.12 -31.01 17.70
N ALA A 94 -4.88 -31.36 18.09
CA ALA A 94 -3.77 -30.43 17.97
C ALA A 94 -3.58 -29.94 16.52
N PRO A 95 -3.33 -28.63 16.30
CA PRO A 95 -3.16 -28.08 14.96
C PRO A 95 -1.95 -28.67 14.25
N LYS A 96 -2.13 -29.08 12.99
CA LYS A 96 -1.08 -29.67 12.16
C LYS A 96 -0.92 -28.95 10.83
N GLY A 97 0.31 -28.87 10.32
CA GLY A 97 0.62 -28.28 9.01
C GLY A 97 0.23 -26.79 8.95
N LEU A 98 -0.61 -26.39 8.00
CA LEU A 98 -1.06 -25.00 7.82
C LEU A 98 -1.78 -24.42 9.05
N GLN A 99 -2.53 -25.23 9.79
CA GLN A 99 -3.17 -24.79 11.03
C GLN A 99 -2.12 -24.37 12.07
N GLY A 100 -1.09 -25.24 12.28
CA GLY A 100 -0.01 -24.96 13.22
C GLY A 100 0.85 -23.74 12.85
N LEU A 101 0.85 -23.32 11.57
CA LEU A 101 1.50 -22.10 11.12
C LEU A 101 0.63 -20.85 11.36
N LEU A 102 -0.66 -20.96 11.11
CA LEU A 102 -1.58 -19.81 11.19
C LEU A 102 -2.03 -19.51 12.62
N GLU A 103 -2.22 -20.54 13.43
CA GLU A 103 -2.79 -20.42 14.78
C GLU A 103 -1.95 -19.52 15.71
N PRO A 104 -0.60 -19.63 15.77
CA PRO A 104 0.19 -18.72 16.58
C PRO A 104 0.03 -17.25 16.19
N VAL A 105 -0.05 -16.99 14.88
CA VAL A 105 -0.24 -15.62 14.37
C VAL A 105 -1.65 -15.12 14.65
N PHE A 106 -2.64 -15.99 14.50
CA PHE A 106 -4.04 -15.66 14.82
C PHE A 106 -4.20 -15.33 16.33
N THR A 107 -3.67 -16.19 17.21
CA THR A 107 -3.72 -15.95 18.65
C THR A 107 -2.92 -14.72 19.06
N PHE A 108 -1.78 -14.49 18.46
CA PHE A 108 -0.98 -13.29 18.67
C PHE A 108 -1.77 -12.00 18.32
N ILE A 109 -2.39 -11.91 17.14
CA ILE A 109 -3.19 -10.75 16.79
C ILE A 109 -4.43 -10.60 17.68
N ARG A 110 -5.05 -11.71 18.09
CA ARG A 110 -6.18 -11.67 19.02
C ARG A 110 -5.76 -11.17 20.40
N ASP A 111 -4.70 -11.74 20.98
CA ASP A 111 -4.35 -11.57 22.38
C ASP A 111 -3.53 -10.29 22.61
N GLU A 112 -2.64 -9.93 21.68
CA GLU A 112 -1.75 -8.78 21.80
C GLU A 112 -2.29 -7.50 21.12
N VAL A 113 -3.26 -7.66 20.19
CA VAL A 113 -3.79 -6.50 19.46
C VAL A 113 -5.28 -6.32 19.67
N ALA A 114 -6.11 -7.31 19.35
CA ALA A 114 -7.56 -7.11 19.35
C ALA A 114 -8.11 -6.92 20.78
N ILE A 115 -7.74 -7.79 21.71
CA ILE A 115 -8.25 -7.74 23.09
C ILE A 115 -7.76 -6.49 23.84
N PRO A 116 -6.47 -6.12 23.83
CA PRO A 116 -5.99 -4.96 24.58
C PRO A 116 -6.56 -3.62 24.08
N PHE A 117 -6.73 -3.48 22.75
CA PHE A 117 -7.16 -2.19 22.18
C PHE A 117 -8.67 -2.06 21.99
N ILE A 118 -9.41 -3.17 21.80
CA ILE A 118 -10.85 -3.13 21.52
C ILE A 118 -11.67 -3.59 22.74
N GLY A 119 -11.08 -4.38 23.62
CA GLY A 119 -11.74 -4.94 24.79
C GLY A 119 -12.31 -6.34 24.55
N LYS A 120 -12.41 -7.11 25.65
CA LYS A 120 -12.82 -8.53 25.64
C LYS A 120 -14.23 -8.78 25.10
N ASP A 121 -15.13 -7.80 25.23
CA ASP A 121 -16.54 -7.98 24.85
C ASP A 121 -16.82 -7.66 23.39
N LYS A 122 -15.97 -6.82 22.76
CA LYS A 122 -16.25 -6.28 21.42
C LYS A 122 -15.23 -6.73 20.35
N TYR A 123 -14.09 -7.33 20.74
CA TYR A 123 -13.00 -7.67 19.81
C TYR A 123 -13.43 -8.64 18.70
N TYR A 124 -14.29 -9.61 18.99
CA TYR A 124 -14.70 -10.63 18.05
C TYR A 124 -15.37 -10.09 16.78
N LYS A 125 -16.02 -8.93 16.89
CA LYS A 125 -16.64 -8.26 15.74
C LYS A 125 -15.60 -7.71 14.76
N TYR A 126 -14.48 -7.21 15.28
CA TYR A 126 -13.45 -6.53 14.49
C TYR A 126 -12.25 -7.43 14.18
N LEU A 127 -12.10 -8.55 14.87
CA LEU A 127 -11.00 -9.49 14.68
C LEU A 127 -10.89 -10.00 13.24
N PRO A 128 -11.98 -10.36 12.52
CA PRO A 128 -11.88 -10.77 11.12
C PRO A 128 -11.30 -9.67 10.21
N LEU A 129 -11.66 -8.40 10.46
CA LEU A 129 -11.13 -7.27 9.72
C LEU A 129 -9.62 -7.09 10.00
N LEU A 130 -9.22 -7.11 11.27
CA LEU A 130 -7.81 -6.96 11.67
C LEU A 130 -6.94 -8.06 11.09
N LEU A 131 -7.39 -9.31 11.14
CA LEU A 131 -6.70 -10.44 10.53
C LEU A 131 -6.62 -10.32 9.00
N SER A 132 -7.70 -9.88 8.36
CA SER A 132 -7.71 -9.66 6.91
C SER A 132 -6.69 -8.60 6.50
N ILE A 133 -6.64 -7.48 7.22
CA ILE A 133 -5.66 -6.41 6.99
C ILE A 133 -4.23 -6.93 7.20
N PHE A 134 -3.99 -7.59 8.33
CA PHE A 134 -2.67 -8.12 8.68
C PHE A 134 -2.14 -9.07 7.61
N PHE A 135 -2.91 -10.12 7.30
CA PHE A 135 -2.46 -11.14 6.35
C PHE A 135 -2.40 -10.62 4.91
N PHE A 136 -3.27 -9.69 4.56
CA PHE A 136 -3.23 -9.05 3.23
C PHE A 136 -1.97 -8.23 3.04
N ILE A 137 -1.64 -7.36 4.01
CA ILE A 137 -0.40 -6.54 3.96
C ILE A 137 0.83 -7.46 4.00
N LEU A 138 0.86 -8.42 4.94
CA LEU A 138 1.96 -9.38 5.04
C LEU A 138 2.12 -10.18 3.76
N GLY A 139 1.02 -10.69 3.21
CA GLY A 139 1.02 -11.45 1.96
C GLY A 139 1.55 -10.65 0.77
N LEU A 140 1.11 -9.39 0.62
CA LEU A 140 1.58 -8.51 -0.45
C LEU A 140 3.07 -8.16 -0.28
N ASN A 141 3.51 -7.88 0.94
CA ASN A 141 4.91 -7.58 1.22
C ASN A 141 5.81 -8.77 0.92
N LEU A 142 5.45 -9.97 1.38
CA LEU A 142 6.20 -11.19 1.11
C LEU A 142 6.21 -11.55 -0.38
N PHE A 143 5.06 -11.39 -1.05
CA PHE A 143 4.95 -11.64 -2.49
C PHE A 143 5.84 -10.67 -3.29
N GLY A 144 5.91 -9.42 -2.86
CA GLY A 144 6.77 -8.39 -3.47
C GLY A 144 8.26 -8.67 -3.37
N GLN A 145 8.70 -9.40 -2.33
CA GLN A 145 10.10 -9.76 -2.11
C GLN A 145 10.59 -10.93 -2.98
N ILE A 146 9.69 -11.68 -3.64
CA ILE A 146 10.06 -12.79 -4.49
C ILE A 146 10.62 -12.26 -5.83
N PRO A 147 11.94 -12.39 -6.11
CA PRO A 147 12.57 -11.76 -7.28
C PRO A 147 12.02 -12.28 -8.61
N PHE A 148 11.66 -13.56 -8.67
CA PHE A 148 11.18 -14.24 -9.87
C PHE A 148 9.79 -13.78 -10.33
N LEU A 149 8.98 -13.20 -9.43
CA LEU A 149 7.66 -12.66 -9.75
C LEU A 149 7.72 -11.19 -10.18
N GLY A 150 8.93 -10.71 -10.47
CA GLY A 150 9.17 -9.41 -11.07
C GLY A 150 9.11 -8.23 -10.08
N GLY A 151 9.35 -8.45 -8.77
CA GLY A 151 9.49 -7.39 -7.78
C GLY A 151 8.29 -6.43 -7.76
N THR A 152 7.08 -6.96 -7.58
CA THR A 152 5.87 -6.11 -7.51
C THR A 152 5.81 -5.38 -6.19
N ASN A 153 6.14 -4.11 -6.19
CA ASN A 153 6.02 -3.25 -5.02
C ASN A 153 4.57 -2.71 -4.90
N VAL A 154 3.62 -3.62 -4.59
CA VAL A 154 2.19 -3.26 -4.49
C VAL A 154 1.94 -2.32 -3.31
N THR A 155 2.51 -2.64 -2.15
CA THR A 155 2.34 -1.87 -0.92
C THR A 155 3.18 -0.59 -0.89
N GLY A 156 4.20 -0.46 -1.74
CA GLY A 156 4.89 0.79 -2.03
C GLY A 156 4.09 1.75 -2.92
N ASN A 157 3.01 1.27 -3.54
CA ASN A 157 2.12 2.13 -4.30
C ASN A 157 1.19 2.90 -3.36
N LEU A 158 1.33 4.22 -3.34
CA LEU A 158 0.54 5.13 -2.49
C LEU A 158 -0.98 4.96 -2.69
N ALA A 159 -1.44 4.66 -3.89
CA ALA A 159 -2.87 4.46 -4.16
C ALA A 159 -3.42 3.24 -3.41
N VAL A 160 -2.69 2.12 -3.39
CA VAL A 160 -3.10 0.90 -2.69
C VAL A 160 -3.12 1.09 -1.17
N THR A 161 -2.05 1.68 -0.64
CA THR A 161 -1.94 1.96 0.80
C THR A 161 -2.94 3.00 1.26
N MET A 162 -3.27 3.98 0.42
CA MET A 162 -4.33 4.95 0.68
C MET A 162 -5.71 4.28 0.76
N VAL A 163 -6.02 3.35 -0.14
CA VAL A 163 -7.29 2.61 -0.08
C VAL A 163 -7.39 1.79 1.21
N LEU A 164 -6.32 1.10 1.62
CA LEU A 164 -6.31 0.37 2.89
C LEU A 164 -6.52 1.30 4.09
N ALA A 165 -5.80 2.43 4.12
CA ALA A 165 -5.95 3.42 5.18
C ALA A 165 -7.36 4.03 5.21
N LEU A 166 -7.94 4.25 4.02
CA LEU A 166 -9.31 4.76 3.88
C LEU A 166 -10.35 3.74 4.38
N ILE A 167 -10.17 2.44 4.14
CA ILE A 167 -11.04 1.40 4.68
C ILE A 167 -11.04 1.45 6.21
N VAL A 168 -9.87 1.52 6.84
CA VAL A 168 -9.76 1.67 8.30
C VAL A 168 -10.44 2.95 8.77
N PHE A 169 -10.19 4.07 8.11
CA PHE A 169 -10.81 5.35 8.40
C PHE A 169 -12.34 5.30 8.35
N ILE A 170 -12.90 4.69 7.31
CA ILE A 170 -14.36 4.53 7.15
C ILE A 170 -14.91 3.65 8.27
N VAL A 171 -14.27 2.52 8.57
CA VAL A 171 -14.71 1.61 9.64
C VAL A 171 -14.68 2.31 10.99
N VAL A 172 -13.64 3.06 11.31
CA VAL A 172 -13.51 3.84 12.55
C VAL A 172 -14.65 4.85 12.67
N ASN A 173 -14.88 5.65 11.64
CA ASN A 173 -15.87 6.73 11.69
C ASN A 173 -17.32 6.22 11.68
N ILE A 174 -17.64 5.14 10.94
CA ILE A 174 -18.99 4.54 10.93
C ILE A 174 -19.31 3.88 12.28
N ASN A 175 -18.33 3.26 12.92
CA ASN A 175 -18.54 2.62 14.23
C ASN A 175 -18.31 3.59 15.42
N GLY A 176 -17.92 4.83 15.15
CA GLY A 176 -17.72 5.86 16.15
C GLY A 176 -19.02 6.16 16.90
N LYS A 177 -18.99 6.04 18.24
CA LYS A 177 -20.13 6.33 19.12
C LYS A 177 -20.31 7.83 19.27
N LYS A 178 -21.44 8.20 19.94
CA LYS A 178 -21.76 9.59 20.23
C LYS A 178 -20.66 10.28 21.02
N ASP A 179 -20.06 9.58 21.97
CA ASP A 179 -18.99 10.10 22.82
C ASP A 179 -17.70 10.38 22.00
N TYR A 180 -17.39 9.54 21.02
CA TYR A 180 -16.29 9.76 20.09
C TYR A 180 -16.47 11.07 19.30
N TRP A 181 -17.65 11.28 18.70
CA TRP A 181 -17.95 12.50 17.96
C TRP A 181 -18.05 13.72 18.85
N GLN A 182 -18.59 13.54 20.06
CA GLN A 182 -18.63 14.61 21.06
C GLN A 182 -17.21 15.02 21.50
N HIS A 183 -16.30 14.07 21.67
CA HIS A 183 -14.91 14.36 22.00
C HIS A 183 -14.23 15.16 20.87
N ILE A 184 -14.48 14.83 19.61
CA ILE A 184 -13.89 15.51 18.46
C ILE A 184 -14.42 16.95 18.33
N PHE A 185 -15.74 17.14 18.40
CA PHE A 185 -16.35 18.45 18.14
C PHE A 185 -16.51 19.31 19.39
N TRP A 186 -16.73 18.68 20.54
CA TRP A 186 -17.06 19.38 21.79
C TRP A 186 -16.49 18.66 23.00
N MET A 187 -15.20 18.75 23.19
CA MET A 187 -14.50 18.07 24.30
C MET A 187 -15.09 18.46 25.65
N PRO A 188 -15.52 17.49 26.51
CA PRO A 188 -15.98 17.77 27.88
C PRO A 188 -14.84 18.28 28.75
N ASN A 189 -15.17 18.94 29.83
CA ASN A 189 -14.24 19.43 30.88
C ASN A 189 -13.17 20.42 30.42
N VAL A 190 -13.38 21.15 29.30
CA VAL A 190 -12.48 22.17 28.77
C VAL A 190 -13.18 23.53 28.74
N PRO A 191 -12.50 24.64 29.05
CA PRO A 191 -13.06 25.99 28.97
C PRO A 191 -13.58 26.27 27.52
N VAL A 192 -14.75 26.90 27.44
CA VAL A 192 -15.46 27.14 26.16
C VAL A 192 -14.59 27.88 25.15
N PHE A 193 -13.71 28.77 25.61
CA PHE A 193 -12.82 29.55 24.74
C PHE A 193 -11.77 28.70 24.00
N VAL A 194 -11.33 27.56 24.60
CA VAL A 194 -10.32 26.67 24.04
C VAL A 194 -10.93 25.57 23.16
N LYS A 195 -12.23 25.25 23.31
CA LYS A 195 -12.91 24.18 22.56
C LYS A 195 -12.79 24.30 21.04
N PRO A 196 -12.94 25.48 20.40
CA PRO A 196 -12.82 25.56 18.94
C PRO A 196 -11.42 25.21 18.43
N LEU A 197 -10.39 25.61 19.19
CA LEU A 197 -9.00 25.29 18.83
C LEU A 197 -8.74 23.77 18.95
N LEU A 198 -9.20 23.14 20.01
CA LEU A 198 -9.07 21.70 20.19
C LEU A 198 -9.86 20.91 19.15
N ALA A 199 -11.07 21.32 18.83
CA ALA A 199 -11.86 20.70 17.76
C ALA A 199 -11.14 20.76 16.41
N ALA A 200 -10.51 21.88 16.06
CA ALA A 200 -9.72 21.99 14.85
C ALA A 200 -8.54 21.02 14.82
N VAL A 201 -7.84 20.84 15.94
CA VAL A 201 -6.71 19.90 16.08
C VAL A 201 -7.20 18.45 15.97
N GLU A 202 -8.32 18.10 16.63
CA GLU A 202 -8.89 16.75 16.55
C GLU A 202 -9.39 16.41 15.12
N ILE A 203 -10.04 17.35 14.47
CA ILE A 203 -10.46 17.17 13.06
C ILE A 203 -9.24 16.96 12.16
N MET A 204 -8.17 17.76 12.33
CA MET A 204 -6.92 17.53 11.60
C MET A 204 -6.35 16.13 11.90
N GLY A 205 -6.39 15.72 13.18
CA GLY A 205 -5.96 14.39 13.62
C GLY A 205 -6.68 13.26 12.89
N LEU A 206 -7.97 13.39 12.59
CA LEU A 206 -8.74 12.42 11.82
C LEU A 206 -8.14 12.16 10.44
N PHE A 207 -7.68 13.20 9.75
CA PHE A 207 -7.07 13.07 8.43
C PHE A 207 -5.59 12.65 8.48
N ILE A 208 -4.87 13.10 9.51
CA ILE A 208 -3.46 12.76 9.70
C ILE A 208 -3.28 11.27 9.99
N LYS A 209 -4.18 10.64 10.75
CA LYS A 209 -4.11 9.22 11.11
C LYS A 209 -4.03 8.30 9.88
N PRO A 210 -4.98 8.33 8.91
CA PRO A 210 -4.88 7.50 7.70
C PRO A 210 -3.69 7.88 6.81
N LEU A 211 -3.36 9.18 6.73
CA LEU A 211 -2.20 9.65 5.97
C LEU A 211 -0.89 9.06 6.52
N THR A 212 -0.74 9.04 7.84
CA THR A 212 0.44 8.46 8.50
C THR A 212 0.54 6.95 8.25
N LEU A 213 -0.58 6.22 8.31
CA LEU A 213 -0.63 4.79 7.97
C LEU A 213 -0.18 4.53 6.53
N MET A 214 -0.72 5.31 5.60
CA MET A 214 -0.38 5.23 4.17
C MET A 214 1.11 5.50 3.92
N LEU A 215 1.62 6.62 4.42
CA LEU A 215 3.02 7.02 4.20
C LEU A 215 4.01 6.05 4.84
N ARG A 216 3.70 5.53 6.04
CA ARG A 216 4.55 4.58 6.73
C ARG A 216 4.67 3.27 5.95
N LEU A 217 3.54 2.73 5.47
CA LEU A 217 3.56 1.48 4.70
C LEU A 217 4.27 1.67 3.37
N ALA A 218 3.89 2.66 2.57
CA ALA A 218 4.48 2.92 1.27
C ALA A 218 5.97 3.32 1.36
N GLY A 219 6.32 4.17 2.32
CA GLY A 219 7.70 4.67 2.47
C GLY A 219 8.69 3.58 2.86
N ASN A 220 8.35 2.75 3.85
CA ASN A 220 9.24 1.69 4.30
C ASN A 220 9.54 0.67 3.20
N ILE A 221 8.51 0.22 2.49
CA ILE A 221 8.68 -0.78 1.41
C ILE A 221 9.42 -0.17 0.21
N SER A 222 9.10 1.07 -0.18
CA SER A 222 9.80 1.74 -1.29
C SER A 222 11.28 1.98 -0.96
N ALA A 223 11.60 2.37 0.27
CA ALA A 223 12.98 2.57 0.71
C ALA A 223 13.81 1.27 0.65
N GLY A 224 13.23 0.14 1.08
CA GLY A 224 13.87 -1.17 1.00
C GLY A 224 14.22 -1.56 -0.44
N HIS A 225 13.26 -1.45 -1.36
CA HIS A 225 13.50 -1.74 -2.78
C HIS A 225 14.57 -0.84 -3.41
N ILE A 226 14.57 0.46 -3.10
CA ILE A 226 15.59 1.40 -3.60
C ILE A 226 16.99 0.99 -3.09
N ALA A 227 17.12 0.62 -1.81
CA ALA A 227 18.39 0.17 -1.24
C ALA A 227 18.91 -1.11 -1.92
N ILE A 228 18.06 -2.11 -2.13
CA ILE A 228 18.43 -3.36 -2.81
C ILE A 228 18.93 -3.07 -4.23
N VAL A 229 18.18 -2.28 -5.01
CA VAL A 229 18.58 -1.90 -6.38
C VAL A 229 19.92 -1.13 -6.37
N SER A 230 20.13 -0.25 -5.39
CA SER A 230 21.39 0.49 -5.23
C SER A 230 22.58 -0.42 -4.98
N PHE A 231 22.42 -1.44 -4.11
CA PHE A 231 23.49 -2.41 -3.85
C PHE A 231 23.80 -3.29 -5.07
N ILE A 232 22.81 -3.72 -5.81
CA ILE A 232 23.01 -4.43 -7.07
C ILE A 232 23.72 -3.52 -8.10
N GLY A 233 23.41 -2.22 -8.08
CA GLY A 233 24.09 -1.22 -8.92
C GLY A 233 25.59 -1.13 -8.71
N LEU A 234 26.11 -1.49 -7.51
CA LEU A 234 27.56 -1.50 -7.25
C LEU A 234 28.32 -2.42 -8.21
N ILE A 235 27.70 -3.52 -8.66
CA ILE A 235 28.32 -4.45 -9.63
C ILE A 235 28.66 -3.72 -10.93
N PHE A 236 27.76 -2.87 -11.39
CA PHE A 236 27.94 -2.09 -12.63
C PHE A 236 28.94 -0.95 -12.43
N ILE A 237 28.91 -0.30 -11.27
CA ILE A 237 29.82 0.82 -10.93
C ILE A 237 31.25 0.31 -10.87
N PHE A 238 31.53 -0.72 -10.07
CA PHE A 238 32.91 -1.28 -9.95
C PHE A 238 33.34 -2.01 -11.22
N GLY A 239 32.40 -2.63 -11.96
CA GLY A 239 32.65 -3.28 -13.23
C GLY A 239 32.84 -2.32 -14.40
N ASN A 240 32.76 -1.00 -14.18
CA ASN A 240 32.86 0.01 -15.23
C ASN A 240 31.90 -0.34 -16.41
N ALA A 241 30.64 -0.56 -16.08
CA ALA A 241 29.58 -0.97 -17.04
C ALA A 241 29.91 -2.23 -17.89
N GLY A 242 30.73 -3.14 -17.34
CA GLY A 242 31.14 -4.39 -17.99
C GLY A 242 32.54 -4.35 -18.64
N ALA A 243 33.20 -3.22 -18.64
CA ALA A 243 34.54 -3.07 -19.22
C ALA A 243 35.66 -3.69 -18.36
N SER A 244 35.42 -3.90 -17.05
CA SER A 244 36.38 -4.45 -16.10
C SER A 244 35.84 -5.69 -15.40
N LEU A 245 36.35 -6.88 -15.78
CA LEU A 245 36.00 -8.13 -15.09
C LEU A 245 36.43 -8.15 -13.64
N GLY A 246 37.63 -7.67 -13.32
CA GLY A 246 38.14 -7.60 -11.96
C GLY A 246 37.31 -6.69 -11.06
N GLY A 247 36.94 -5.50 -11.56
CA GLY A 247 36.05 -4.58 -10.88
C GLY A 247 34.67 -5.18 -10.67
N GLY A 248 34.09 -5.86 -11.67
CA GLY A 248 32.81 -6.55 -11.57
C GLY A 248 32.79 -7.65 -10.52
N LEU A 249 33.88 -8.43 -10.38
CA LEU A 249 34.03 -9.45 -9.33
C LEU A 249 34.07 -8.83 -7.93
N ILE A 250 34.81 -7.74 -7.75
CA ILE A 250 34.87 -7.00 -6.48
C ILE A 250 33.46 -6.44 -6.15
N GLY A 251 32.81 -5.79 -7.14
CA GLY A 251 31.45 -5.28 -6.99
C GLY A 251 30.46 -6.38 -6.60
N THR A 252 30.55 -7.56 -7.20
CA THR A 252 29.70 -8.71 -6.88
C THR A 252 29.95 -9.23 -5.47
N ALA A 253 31.22 -9.35 -5.06
CA ALA A 253 31.61 -9.81 -3.73
C ALA A 253 31.08 -8.87 -2.62
N MET A 254 30.97 -7.58 -2.89
CA MET A 254 30.37 -6.61 -1.97
C MET A 254 28.82 -6.57 -2.07
N ALA A 255 28.27 -6.57 -3.28
CA ALA A 255 26.84 -6.43 -3.50
C ALA A 255 26.04 -7.61 -2.97
N ILE A 256 26.50 -8.85 -3.13
CA ILE A 256 25.75 -10.04 -2.70
C ILE A 256 25.51 -10.04 -1.18
N PRO A 257 26.50 -9.90 -0.30
CA PRO A 257 26.28 -9.88 1.15
C PRO A 257 25.38 -8.71 1.59
N LEU A 258 25.59 -7.52 1.02
CA LEU A 258 24.79 -6.33 1.34
C LEU A 258 23.32 -6.51 0.91
N THR A 259 23.09 -7.06 -0.28
CA THR A 259 21.73 -7.33 -0.78
C THR A 259 21.05 -8.40 0.07
N LEU A 260 21.72 -9.51 0.42
CA LEU A 260 21.16 -10.54 1.29
C LEU A 260 20.84 -10.02 2.70
N PHE A 261 21.72 -9.20 3.25
CA PHE A 261 21.47 -8.52 4.53
C PHE A 261 20.25 -7.61 4.45
N MET A 262 20.15 -6.80 3.39
CA MET A 262 19.01 -5.92 3.19
C MET A 262 17.71 -6.67 2.98
N MET A 263 17.70 -7.76 2.20
CA MET A 263 16.53 -8.63 2.04
C MET A 263 16.07 -9.24 3.36
N SER A 264 17.00 -9.58 4.25
CA SER A 264 16.68 -10.10 5.59
C SER A 264 16.02 -9.04 6.46
N ILE A 265 16.53 -7.79 6.40
CA ILE A 265 15.89 -6.65 7.09
C ILE A 265 14.50 -6.41 6.51
N GLU A 266 14.36 -6.40 5.19
CA GLU A 266 13.08 -6.14 4.51
C GLU A 266 12.03 -7.21 4.88
N LEU A 267 12.42 -8.47 5.09
CA LEU A 267 11.55 -9.52 5.58
C LEU A 267 11.00 -9.20 6.99
N ILE A 268 11.87 -8.75 7.89
CA ILE A 268 11.46 -8.34 9.25
C ILE A 268 10.54 -7.12 9.17
N VAL A 269 10.92 -6.13 8.36
CA VAL A 269 10.12 -4.91 8.14
C VAL A 269 8.75 -5.24 7.57
N ALA A 270 8.65 -6.20 6.64
CA ALA A 270 7.39 -6.64 6.07
C ALA A 270 6.41 -7.15 7.13
N PHE A 271 6.91 -7.95 8.08
CA PHE A 271 6.11 -8.46 9.21
C PHE A 271 5.74 -7.33 10.18
N VAL A 272 6.74 -6.56 10.63
CA VAL A 272 6.54 -5.44 11.57
C VAL A 272 5.56 -4.42 11.00
N GLN A 273 5.63 -4.13 9.71
CA GLN A 273 4.74 -3.17 9.07
C GLN A 273 3.28 -3.64 9.02
N ALA A 274 3.05 -4.92 8.71
CA ALA A 274 1.71 -5.52 8.79
C ALA A 274 1.17 -5.47 10.22
N PHE A 275 2.01 -5.78 11.20
CA PHE A 275 1.67 -5.72 12.63
C PHE A 275 1.33 -4.30 13.09
N VAL A 276 2.20 -3.33 12.81
CA VAL A 276 2.00 -1.92 13.23
C VAL A 276 0.76 -1.32 12.57
N PHE A 277 0.51 -1.63 11.30
CA PHE A 277 -0.70 -1.17 10.63
C PHE A 277 -1.96 -1.71 11.32
N THR A 278 -1.98 -3.00 11.62
CA THR A 278 -3.09 -3.68 12.30
C THR A 278 -3.29 -3.16 13.73
N LEU A 279 -2.21 -2.95 14.45
CA LEU A 279 -2.22 -2.41 15.82
C LEU A 279 -2.81 -0.99 15.85
N LEU A 280 -2.39 -0.12 14.94
CA LEU A 280 -2.93 1.23 14.85
C LEU A 280 -4.40 1.22 14.41
N ALA A 281 -4.78 0.32 13.48
CA ALA A 281 -6.19 0.14 13.12
C ALA A 281 -7.03 -0.29 14.34
N ALA A 282 -6.54 -1.26 15.13
CA ALA A 282 -7.22 -1.70 16.36
C ALA A 282 -7.32 -0.57 17.40
N SER A 283 -6.25 0.20 17.58
CA SER A 283 -6.22 1.35 18.49
C SER A 283 -7.24 2.41 18.07
N TYR A 284 -7.35 2.73 16.79
CA TYR A 284 -8.32 3.71 16.30
C TYR A 284 -9.77 3.21 16.42
N ILE A 285 -10.00 1.92 16.15
CA ILE A 285 -11.32 1.30 16.36
C ILE A 285 -11.66 1.32 17.86
N GLY A 286 -10.73 0.94 18.73
CA GLY A 286 -10.92 0.94 20.18
C GLY A 286 -11.33 2.31 20.69
N ALA A 287 -10.56 3.35 20.34
CA ALA A 287 -10.87 4.73 20.70
C ALA A 287 -12.24 5.22 20.20
N ALA A 288 -12.68 4.73 19.02
CA ALA A 288 -13.98 5.10 18.46
C ALA A 288 -15.17 4.43 19.14
N ILE A 289 -14.99 3.24 19.72
CA ILE A 289 -16.06 2.46 20.36
C ILE A 289 -16.02 2.51 21.88
N GLU A 290 -15.02 3.16 22.47
CA GLU A 290 -14.90 3.35 23.92
C GLU A 290 -16.08 4.19 24.43
N GLU A 291 -16.73 3.71 25.46
CA GLU A 291 -17.77 4.43 26.18
C GLU A 291 -17.12 5.01 27.43
N HIS A 292 -17.06 6.33 27.52
CA HIS A 292 -16.78 6.97 28.78
C HIS A 292 -18.00 6.83 29.67
N HIS A 293 -17.99 5.84 30.57
CA HIS A 293 -18.90 5.86 31.71
C HIS A 293 -18.56 7.13 32.48
N HIS A 294 -19.39 8.17 32.38
CA HIS A 294 -19.43 9.20 33.37
C HIS A 294 -19.84 8.48 34.65
N ALA A 295 -18.84 8.22 35.50
CA ALA A 295 -19.14 7.89 36.90
C ALA A 295 -19.96 9.07 37.42
N GLU A 296 -21.27 8.88 37.55
CA GLU A 296 -22.09 9.71 38.44
C GLU A 296 -21.53 9.45 39.81
N GLU A 297 -20.63 10.33 40.24
CA GLU A 297 -20.32 10.49 41.68
C GLU A 297 -21.59 11.02 42.31
N HIS A 298 -22.39 10.10 42.85
CA HIS A 298 -23.38 10.40 43.83
C HIS A 298 -22.64 10.85 45.09
N HIS A 299 -22.66 12.16 45.32
CA HIS A 299 -22.48 12.77 46.64
C HIS A 299 -23.83 12.80 47.36
#